data_a45fa5b138742a2ba09b431c4735ec5d
#
_entry.id   a45fa5b138742a2ba09b431c4735ec5d
#
_cell.length_a   1.000
_cell.length_b   1.000
_cell.length_c   1.000
_cell.angle_alpha   90.00
_cell.angle_beta   90.00
_cell.angle_gamma   90.00
#
_symmetry.space_group_name_H-M   'P 1'
#
loop_
_entity.id
_entity.type
_entity.pdbx_description
1 polymer ?
#
loop_
_entity_poly.entity_id
_entity_poly.type
_entity_poly.pdbx_seq_one_letter_code
_entity_poly.pdbx_strand_id
1 'polypeptide(L)'
;MTDRQPSGRNTTSHATDPTVNPSDETIRLGPLVVRFLITGDDATGSVAVFELSVPSGQRLMAPAHSHDHYEETIYGVEGVSTWTIDGKPIDVGPGQALCIPRGAIHRFDNNGSQDVRALCVITPAAIGPQYFREVAEVMKSAAGGPPDRTKMAEIMIRHGLTPAHMGRSIS
;
A
#
# COMPACT_ATOMS: atom_id res chain seq x y z
N MET A 1 1.00 55.54 30.81
CA MET A 1 1.48 54.19 31.12
C MET A 1 0.38 53.26 30.67
N THR A 2 0.51 52.70 29.47
CA THR A 2 -0.47 51.79 28.87
C THR A 2 0.20 50.43 28.77
N ASP A 3 -0.28 49.55 29.62
CA ASP A 3 0.17 48.16 29.75
C ASP A 3 -0.37 47.34 28.55
N ARG A 4 0.53 46.84 27.70
CA ARG A 4 0.19 45.90 26.59
C ARG A 4 0.42 44.47 27.07
N GLN A 5 -0.68 43.76 27.32
CA GLN A 5 -0.60 42.32 27.48
C GLN A 5 -0.22 41.64 26.14
N PRO A 6 0.70 40.65 26.16
CA PRO A 6 0.96 39.82 24.99
C PRO A 6 -0.15 38.78 24.86
N SER A 7 -0.82 38.75 23.68
CA SER A 7 -1.75 37.71 23.33
C SER A 7 -1.00 36.39 23.11
N GLY A 8 -1.13 35.49 24.08
CA GLY A 8 -0.68 34.12 23.96
C GLY A 8 -1.45 33.41 22.83
N ARG A 9 -0.76 33.01 21.76
CA ARG A 9 -1.28 32.06 20.80
C ARG A 9 -1.34 30.69 21.46
N ASN A 10 -2.54 30.27 21.80
CA ASN A 10 -2.82 28.92 22.26
C ASN A 10 -2.77 28.00 21.03
N THR A 11 -1.62 27.42 20.74
CA THR A 11 -1.49 26.33 19.79
C THR A 11 -1.94 25.07 20.52
N THR A 12 -3.22 24.78 20.50
CA THR A 12 -3.75 23.46 20.89
C THR A 12 -3.22 22.44 19.86
N SER A 13 -2.16 21.76 20.23
CA SER A 13 -1.76 20.49 19.61
C SER A 13 -2.91 19.52 19.85
N HIS A 14 -3.70 19.24 18.80
CA HIS A 14 -4.63 18.13 18.80
C HIS A 14 -3.81 16.83 18.66
N ALA A 15 -3.22 16.39 19.75
CA ALA A 15 -2.82 15.00 19.87
C ALA A 15 -4.13 14.20 19.93
N THR A 16 -4.42 13.41 18.90
CA THR A 16 -5.53 12.46 18.95
C THR A 16 -5.23 11.43 20.03
N ASP A 17 -6.23 11.09 20.84
CA ASP A 17 -6.07 10.04 21.86
C ASP A 17 -5.68 8.72 21.17
N PRO A 18 -4.78 7.92 21.78
CA PRO A 18 -4.41 6.61 21.24
C PRO A 18 -5.62 5.72 21.03
N THR A 19 -5.80 5.20 19.83
CA THR A 19 -6.93 4.35 19.45
C THR A 19 -6.42 3.07 18.80
N VAL A 20 -7.04 1.93 19.12
CA VAL A 20 -6.74 0.66 18.45
C VAL A 20 -7.50 0.62 17.13
N ASN A 21 -6.78 0.36 16.03
CA ASN A 21 -7.31 0.32 14.66
C ASN A 21 -8.23 1.53 14.37
N PRO A 22 -7.70 2.75 14.41
CA PRO A 22 -8.49 3.96 14.16
C PRO A 22 -9.17 3.95 12.79
N SER A 23 -8.61 3.23 11.83
CA SER A 23 -9.23 2.88 10.55
C SER A 23 -9.61 1.40 10.56
N ASP A 24 -10.71 1.01 9.94
CA ASP A 24 -11.14 -0.39 9.78
C ASP A 24 -11.82 -0.57 8.41
N GLU A 25 -11.34 0.16 7.40
CA GLU A 25 -11.86 0.07 6.06
C GLU A 25 -11.32 -1.15 5.33
N THR A 26 -12.24 -1.97 4.78
CA THR A 26 -11.89 -3.15 3.99
C THR A 26 -12.26 -2.92 2.52
N ILE A 27 -11.27 -3.06 1.63
CA ILE A 27 -11.41 -2.87 0.18
C ILE A 27 -11.06 -4.18 -0.53
N ARG A 28 -11.92 -4.60 -1.47
CA ARG A 28 -11.71 -5.81 -2.27
C ARG A 28 -11.19 -5.45 -3.67
N LEU A 29 -10.06 -6.06 -4.03
CA LEU A 29 -9.40 -5.92 -5.33
C LEU A 29 -9.54 -7.24 -6.10
N GLY A 30 -10.73 -7.53 -6.63
CA GLY A 30 -11.06 -8.85 -7.12
C GLY A 30 -10.97 -9.88 -5.99
N PRO A 31 -10.09 -10.91 -6.10
CA PRO A 31 -9.90 -11.89 -5.03
C PRO A 31 -9.09 -11.37 -3.84
N LEU A 32 -8.28 -10.34 -4.01
CA LEU A 32 -7.44 -9.78 -2.97
C LEU A 32 -8.25 -8.88 -2.03
N VAL A 33 -7.80 -8.80 -0.77
CA VAL A 33 -8.42 -7.93 0.23
C VAL A 33 -7.35 -7.08 0.90
N VAL A 34 -7.62 -5.78 0.98
CA VAL A 34 -6.83 -4.81 1.74
C VAL A 34 -7.69 -4.28 2.87
N ARG A 35 -7.22 -4.38 4.11
CA ARG A 35 -7.87 -3.86 5.31
C ARG A 35 -6.97 -2.85 5.98
N PHE A 36 -7.37 -1.58 5.96
CA PHE A 36 -6.62 -0.52 6.65
C PHE A 36 -6.78 -0.62 8.15
N LEU A 37 -5.67 -0.50 8.87
CA LEU A 37 -5.61 -0.42 10.33
C LEU A 37 -5.27 1.00 10.78
N ILE A 38 -4.38 1.69 10.03
CA ILE A 38 -3.96 3.07 10.26
C ILE A 38 -3.84 3.74 8.91
N THR A 39 -4.45 4.90 8.75
CA THR A 39 -4.28 5.76 7.57
C THR A 39 -3.32 6.91 7.87
N GLY A 40 -2.90 7.63 6.84
CA GLY A 40 -2.09 8.83 7.01
C GLY A 40 -2.77 9.91 7.87
N ASP A 41 -4.10 10.00 7.82
CA ASP A 41 -4.87 10.95 8.62
C ASP A 41 -4.84 10.60 10.11
N ASP A 42 -4.80 9.32 10.46
CA ASP A 42 -4.70 8.85 11.84
C ASP A 42 -3.30 9.10 12.45
N ALA A 43 -2.28 9.20 11.60
CA ALA A 43 -0.86 9.23 12.01
C ALA A 43 -0.11 10.49 11.55
N THR A 44 -0.83 11.60 11.31
CA THR A 44 -0.25 12.89 10.86
C THR A 44 0.63 12.79 9.60
N GLY A 45 0.33 11.85 8.70
CA GLY A 45 1.05 11.61 7.45
C GLY A 45 2.32 10.77 7.58
N SER A 46 2.70 10.31 8.77
CA SER A 46 3.97 9.63 8.99
C SER A 46 3.96 8.15 8.60
N VAL A 47 2.82 7.47 8.74
CA VAL A 47 2.69 6.05 8.49
C VAL A 47 1.27 5.68 8.06
N ALA A 48 1.15 4.72 7.15
CA ALA A 48 -0.10 3.98 6.92
C ALA A 48 0.18 2.49 7.12
N VAL A 49 -0.80 1.76 7.67
CA VAL A 49 -0.70 0.33 7.95
C VAL A 49 -1.96 -0.37 7.46
N PHE A 50 -1.78 -1.44 6.69
CA PHE A 50 -2.89 -2.27 6.24
C PHE A 50 -2.50 -3.75 6.19
N GLU A 51 -3.49 -4.62 6.36
CA GLU A 51 -3.37 -6.04 6.08
C GLU A 51 -3.69 -6.29 4.60
N LEU A 52 -2.86 -7.12 3.97
CA LEU A 52 -3.07 -7.65 2.63
C LEU A 52 -3.36 -9.14 2.73
N SER A 53 -4.50 -9.57 2.17
CA SER A 53 -4.86 -10.97 2.03
C SER A 53 -4.89 -11.37 0.56
N VAL A 54 -4.13 -12.42 0.22
CA VAL A 54 -3.99 -12.93 -1.14
C VAL A 54 -4.33 -14.42 -1.14
N PRO A 55 -5.47 -14.84 -1.72
CA PRO A 55 -5.82 -16.24 -1.82
C PRO A 55 -4.77 -17.06 -2.59
N SER A 56 -4.75 -18.38 -2.35
CA SER A 56 -3.82 -19.28 -3.02
C SER A 56 -3.94 -19.19 -4.55
N GLY A 57 -2.79 -19.26 -5.24
CA GLY A 57 -2.73 -19.18 -6.71
C GLY A 57 -3.07 -17.79 -7.29
N GLN A 58 -3.23 -16.77 -6.47
CA GLN A 58 -3.52 -15.40 -6.92
C GLN A 58 -2.25 -14.54 -6.99
N ARG A 59 -2.31 -13.51 -7.81
CA ARG A 59 -1.22 -12.56 -8.01
C ARG A 59 -1.75 -11.14 -8.10
N LEU A 60 -0.85 -10.17 -7.92
CA LEU A 60 -1.18 -8.76 -8.15
C LEU A 60 -1.62 -8.55 -9.60
N MET A 61 -2.84 -8.04 -9.79
CA MET A 61 -3.38 -7.71 -11.11
C MET A 61 -2.86 -6.37 -11.65
N ALA A 62 -2.41 -5.47 -10.76
CA ALA A 62 -1.77 -4.23 -11.16
C ALA A 62 -0.39 -4.51 -11.78
N PRO A 63 0.12 -3.61 -12.67
CA PRO A 63 1.49 -3.70 -13.17
C PRO A 63 2.52 -3.70 -12.04
N ALA A 64 3.69 -4.30 -12.28
CA ALA A 64 4.85 -4.03 -11.44
C ALA A 64 5.13 -2.53 -11.41
N HIS A 65 5.58 -2.00 -10.28
CA HIS A 65 5.74 -0.56 -10.08
C HIS A 65 6.83 -0.26 -9.06
N SER A 66 7.21 1.01 -8.99
CA SER A 66 8.05 1.55 -7.91
C SER A 66 7.34 2.67 -7.18
N HIS A 67 7.85 2.99 -6.00
CA HIS A 67 7.44 4.12 -5.18
C HIS A 67 8.63 5.08 -5.04
N ASP A 68 8.49 6.33 -5.50
CA ASP A 68 9.62 7.26 -5.50
C ASP A 68 9.73 8.08 -4.20
N HIS A 69 8.65 8.15 -3.42
CA HIS A 69 8.53 9.05 -2.26
C HIS A 69 8.34 8.35 -0.91
N TYR A 70 8.21 7.02 -0.88
CA TYR A 70 8.02 6.25 0.35
C TYR A 70 8.64 4.85 0.22
N GLU A 71 8.92 4.25 1.37
CA GLU A 71 9.26 2.84 1.47
C GLU A 71 8.02 2.02 1.82
N GLU A 72 8.02 0.76 1.39
CA GLU A 72 7.04 -0.22 1.80
C GLU A 72 7.72 -1.34 2.57
N THR A 73 7.24 -1.62 3.78
CA THR A 73 7.70 -2.77 4.56
C THR A 73 6.59 -3.80 4.64
N ILE A 74 6.93 -5.04 4.30
CA ILE A 74 6.04 -6.19 4.33
C ILE A 74 6.46 -7.08 5.50
N TYR A 75 5.51 -7.45 6.35
CA TYR A 75 5.72 -8.46 7.39
C TYR A 75 4.78 -9.64 7.16
N GLY A 76 5.35 -10.82 6.95
CA GLY A 76 4.57 -12.05 6.74
C GLY A 76 3.86 -12.48 8.03
N VAL A 77 2.55 -12.71 7.95
CA VAL A 77 1.71 -13.17 9.06
C VAL A 77 1.30 -14.63 8.85
N GLU A 78 0.90 -14.98 7.63
CA GLU A 78 0.42 -16.32 7.28
C GLU A 78 0.73 -16.63 5.81
N GLY A 79 1.04 -17.89 5.51
CA GLY A 79 1.43 -18.30 4.16
C GLY A 79 2.77 -17.74 3.72
N VAL A 80 3.15 -17.99 2.48
CA VAL A 80 4.40 -17.48 1.87
C VAL A 80 4.05 -16.73 0.60
N SER A 81 4.41 -15.44 0.54
CA SER A 81 4.30 -14.62 -0.67
C SER A 81 5.64 -14.51 -1.37
N THR A 82 5.64 -14.55 -2.71
CA THR A 82 6.84 -14.30 -3.51
C THR A 82 6.81 -12.87 -4.00
N TRP A 83 7.79 -12.07 -3.58
CA TRP A 83 8.00 -10.68 -4.03
C TRP A 83 9.09 -10.66 -5.08
N THR A 84 8.83 -10.09 -6.24
CA THR A 84 9.86 -9.87 -7.26
C THR A 84 10.32 -8.43 -7.16
N ILE A 85 11.58 -8.22 -6.75
CA ILE A 85 12.20 -6.89 -6.59
C ILE A 85 13.32 -6.76 -7.63
N ASP A 86 13.21 -5.79 -8.53
CA ASP A 86 14.17 -5.58 -9.64
C ASP A 86 14.50 -6.89 -10.38
N GLY A 87 13.47 -7.70 -10.63
CA GLY A 87 13.58 -8.98 -11.31
C GLY A 87 14.04 -10.16 -10.45
N LYS A 88 14.35 -9.97 -9.16
CA LYS A 88 14.78 -11.03 -8.25
C LYS A 88 13.64 -11.48 -7.36
N PRO A 89 13.27 -12.78 -7.36
CA PRO A 89 12.24 -13.30 -6.45
C PRO A 89 12.79 -13.44 -5.03
N ILE A 90 11.96 -13.05 -4.06
CA ILE A 90 12.22 -13.14 -2.62
C ILE A 90 10.96 -13.67 -1.96
N ASP A 91 11.06 -14.78 -1.24
CA ASP A 91 9.94 -15.34 -0.48
C ASP A 91 9.89 -14.71 0.91
N VAL A 92 8.67 -14.33 1.32
CA VAL A 92 8.39 -13.78 2.65
C VAL A 92 7.33 -14.64 3.32
N GLY A 93 7.75 -15.37 4.34
CA GLY A 93 6.90 -16.22 5.16
C GLY A 93 6.59 -15.61 6.54
N PRO A 94 5.85 -16.32 7.39
CA PRO A 94 5.50 -15.84 8.73
C PRO A 94 6.71 -15.47 9.57
N GLY A 95 6.64 -14.29 10.21
CA GLY A 95 7.73 -13.77 11.06
C GLY A 95 8.89 -13.12 10.31
N GLN A 96 8.85 -13.10 8.98
CA GLN A 96 9.87 -12.45 8.15
C GLN A 96 9.42 -11.06 7.72
N ALA A 97 10.37 -10.15 7.57
CA ALA A 97 10.12 -8.80 7.06
C ALA A 97 10.97 -8.52 5.82
N LEU A 98 10.37 -7.84 4.84
CA LEU A 98 11.01 -7.34 3.63
C LEU A 98 10.79 -5.83 3.56
N CYS A 99 11.86 -5.05 3.44
CA CYS A 99 11.78 -3.63 3.12
C CYS A 99 12.02 -3.42 1.63
N ILE A 100 11.06 -2.77 0.97
CA ILE A 100 11.13 -2.37 -0.42
C ILE A 100 11.56 -0.90 -0.46
N PRO A 101 12.80 -0.60 -0.88
CA PRO A 101 13.29 0.77 -0.90
C PRO A 101 12.63 1.60 -2.02
N ARG A 102 12.71 2.91 -1.90
CA ARG A 102 12.24 3.85 -2.93
C ARG A 102 12.90 3.52 -4.27
N GLY A 103 12.13 3.59 -5.35
CA GLY A 103 12.59 3.35 -6.70
C GLY A 103 12.72 1.88 -7.10
N ALA A 104 12.70 0.93 -6.17
CA ALA A 104 12.78 -0.49 -6.51
C ALA A 104 11.48 -0.96 -7.19
N ILE A 105 11.61 -1.52 -8.38
CA ILE A 105 10.47 -2.07 -9.14
C ILE A 105 10.06 -3.40 -8.51
N HIS A 106 8.79 -3.51 -8.12
CA HIS A 106 8.32 -4.70 -7.43
C HIS A 106 6.89 -5.11 -7.82
N ARG A 107 6.60 -6.37 -7.50
CA ARG A 107 5.28 -7.00 -7.57
C ARG A 107 5.27 -8.18 -6.61
N PHE A 108 4.08 -8.71 -6.31
CA PHE A 108 3.95 -9.94 -5.52
C PHE A 108 3.03 -10.97 -6.19
N ASP A 109 3.27 -12.22 -5.84
CA ASP A 109 2.46 -13.37 -6.23
C ASP A 109 2.28 -14.32 -5.03
N ASN A 110 1.12 -14.95 -4.91
CA ASN A 110 0.94 -16.13 -4.07
C ASN A 110 0.93 -17.37 -4.96
N ASN A 111 2.09 -17.99 -5.11
CA ASN A 111 2.25 -19.22 -5.91
C ASN A 111 2.01 -20.48 -5.09
N GLY A 112 1.72 -20.34 -3.79
CA GLY A 112 1.49 -21.44 -2.87
C GLY A 112 0.07 -21.99 -2.91
N SER A 113 -0.15 -23.03 -2.13
CA SER A 113 -1.45 -23.69 -1.94
C SER A 113 -2.23 -23.16 -0.73
N GLN A 114 -1.65 -22.25 0.03
CA GLN A 114 -2.25 -21.61 1.20
C GLN A 114 -2.52 -20.14 0.91
N ASP A 115 -3.52 -19.57 1.55
CA ASP A 115 -3.74 -18.14 1.54
C ASP A 115 -2.58 -17.41 2.23
N VAL A 116 -2.26 -16.24 1.74
CA VAL A 116 -1.24 -15.35 2.33
C VAL A 116 -1.93 -14.22 3.06
N ARG A 117 -1.41 -13.89 4.24
CA ARG A 117 -1.73 -12.66 4.95
C ARG A 117 -0.43 -11.97 5.36
N ALA A 118 -0.34 -10.69 5.04
CA ALA A 118 0.81 -9.86 5.34
C ALA A 118 0.37 -8.51 5.89
N LEU A 119 1.20 -7.93 6.76
CA LEU A 119 1.08 -6.54 7.19
C LEU A 119 1.95 -5.68 6.29
N CYS A 120 1.37 -4.65 5.69
CA CYS A 120 2.07 -3.67 4.86
C CYS A 120 2.15 -2.34 5.62
N VAL A 121 3.35 -1.78 5.68
CA VAL A 121 3.65 -0.49 6.35
C VAL A 121 4.24 0.45 5.32
N ILE A 122 3.59 1.58 5.11
CA ILE A 122 4.00 2.64 4.19
C ILE A 122 4.55 3.82 4.97
N THR A 123 5.79 4.25 4.67
CA THR A 123 6.47 5.35 5.36
C THR A 123 7.20 6.29 4.41
N PRO A 124 6.82 7.60 4.38
CA PRO A 124 5.62 8.22 4.94
C PRO A 124 4.33 7.70 4.31
N ALA A 125 3.17 8.02 4.90
CA ALA A 125 1.84 7.58 4.46
C ALA A 125 1.39 8.23 3.14
N ALA A 126 2.11 7.96 2.06
CA ALA A 126 1.84 8.57 0.76
C ALA A 126 0.74 7.84 -0.04
N ILE A 127 0.34 6.64 0.38
CA ILE A 127 -0.75 5.87 -0.22
C ILE A 127 -1.80 5.54 0.85
N GLY A 128 -3.07 5.68 0.50
CA GLY A 128 -4.19 5.47 1.42
C GLY A 128 -5.36 4.74 0.76
N PRO A 129 -6.50 4.61 1.47
CA PRO A 129 -7.69 3.88 1.00
C PRO A 129 -8.20 4.33 -0.36
N GLN A 130 -8.06 5.62 -0.70
CA GLN A 130 -8.54 6.16 -1.97
C GLN A 130 -7.90 5.49 -3.19
N TYR A 131 -6.59 5.24 -3.16
CA TYR A 131 -5.90 4.50 -4.23
C TYR A 131 -6.55 3.14 -4.46
N PHE A 132 -6.76 2.38 -3.41
CA PHE A 132 -7.32 1.02 -3.51
C PHE A 132 -8.78 1.01 -3.94
N ARG A 133 -9.59 2.01 -3.54
CA ARG A 133 -10.96 2.17 -4.04
C ARG A 133 -10.99 2.40 -5.55
N GLU A 134 -10.14 3.28 -6.06
CA GLU A 134 -10.07 3.58 -7.49
C GLU A 134 -9.59 2.36 -8.29
N VAL A 135 -8.60 1.62 -7.80
CA VAL A 135 -8.16 0.35 -8.39
C VAL A 135 -9.30 -0.68 -8.39
N ALA A 136 -10.03 -0.79 -7.28
CA ALA A 136 -11.18 -1.71 -7.16
C ALA A 136 -12.26 -1.42 -8.22
N GLU A 137 -12.56 -0.15 -8.50
CA GLU A 137 -13.54 0.23 -9.52
C GLU A 137 -13.07 -0.16 -10.94
N VAL A 138 -11.78 -0.02 -11.25
CA VAL A 138 -11.24 -0.48 -12.55
C VAL A 138 -11.36 -2.00 -12.68
N MET A 139 -11.05 -2.74 -11.63
CA MET A 139 -11.16 -4.20 -11.62
C MET A 139 -12.61 -4.66 -11.74
N LYS A 140 -13.53 -4.02 -11.02
CA LYS A 140 -14.97 -4.29 -11.10
C LYS A 140 -15.51 -4.03 -12.50
N SER A 141 -15.08 -2.94 -13.14
CA SER A 141 -15.50 -2.58 -14.51
C SER A 141 -15.01 -3.57 -15.56
N ALA A 142 -13.96 -4.35 -15.27
CA ALA A 142 -13.45 -5.39 -16.17
C ALA A 142 -14.33 -6.65 -16.22
N ALA A 143 -15.33 -6.77 -15.34
CA ALA A 143 -16.31 -7.88 -15.32
C ALA A 143 -15.68 -9.29 -15.40
N GLY A 144 -14.54 -9.49 -14.72
CA GLY A 144 -13.79 -10.76 -14.72
C GLY A 144 -12.74 -10.90 -15.84
N GLY A 145 -12.70 -9.95 -16.76
CA GLY A 145 -11.63 -9.85 -17.77
C GLY A 145 -10.39 -9.11 -17.23
N PRO A 146 -9.37 -8.89 -18.07
CA PRO A 146 -8.21 -8.09 -17.69
C PRO A 146 -8.61 -6.63 -17.46
N PRO A 147 -8.12 -5.99 -16.39
CA PRO A 147 -8.40 -4.59 -16.12
C PRO A 147 -7.81 -3.66 -17.19
N ASP A 148 -8.43 -2.49 -17.37
CA ASP A 148 -7.94 -1.46 -18.27
C ASP A 148 -6.57 -0.94 -17.79
N ARG A 149 -5.51 -1.30 -18.51
CA ARG A 149 -4.13 -0.97 -18.16
C ARG A 149 -3.84 0.52 -18.17
N THR A 150 -4.48 1.26 -19.08
CA THR A 150 -4.29 2.71 -19.18
C THR A 150 -4.86 3.41 -17.95
N LYS A 151 -6.10 3.09 -17.61
CA LYS A 151 -6.73 3.62 -16.40
C LYS A 151 -5.99 3.22 -15.13
N MET A 152 -5.51 1.98 -15.06
CA MET A 152 -4.71 1.51 -13.93
C MET A 152 -3.43 2.34 -13.78
N ALA A 153 -2.69 2.56 -14.88
CA ALA A 153 -1.47 3.36 -14.87
C ALA A 153 -1.73 4.82 -14.48
N GLU A 154 -2.82 5.42 -14.97
CA GLU A 154 -3.22 6.80 -14.61
C GLU A 154 -3.51 6.93 -13.12
N ILE A 155 -4.21 5.95 -12.52
CA ILE A 155 -4.46 5.91 -11.08
C ILE A 155 -3.14 5.79 -10.31
N MET A 156 -2.28 4.86 -10.69
CA MET A 156 -0.98 4.65 -10.06
C MET A 156 -0.16 5.94 -10.05
N ILE A 157 -0.01 6.61 -11.20
CA ILE A 157 0.75 7.87 -11.33
C ILE A 157 0.15 8.97 -10.43
N ARG A 158 -1.16 9.12 -10.41
CA ARG A 158 -1.85 10.11 -9.59
C ARG A 158 -1.60 9.92 -8.09
N HIS A 159 -1.40 8.69 -7.65
CA HIS A 159 -1.09 8.31 -6.27
C HIS A 159 0.41 8.10 -6.00
N GLY A 160 1.29 8.57 -6.89
CA GLY A 160 2.75 8.55 -6.67
C GLY A 160 3.43 7.19 -6.87
N LEU A 161 2.78 6.27 -7.61
CA LEU A 161 3.39 5.03 -8.05
C LEU A 161 3.83 5.18 -9.50
N THR A 162 5.00 4.64 -9.82
CA THR A 162 5.52 4.62 -11.20
C THR A 162 5.36 3.22 -11.78
N PRO A 163 4.40 3.00 -12.72
CA PRO A 163 4.23 1.70 -13.37
C PRO A 163 5.48 1.32 -14.15
N ALA A 164 5.95 0.09 -14.00
CA ALA A 164 7.02 -0.43 -14.84
C ALA A 164 6.51 -0.55 -16.29
N HIS A 165 7.20 0.10 -17.23
CA HIS A 165 6.89 -0.04 -18.64
C HIS A 165 7.14 -1.49 -19.09
N MET A 166 6.15 -2.12 -19.71
CA MET A 166 6.29 -3.41 -20.37
C MET A 166 7.18 -3.26 -21.63
N GLY A 167 8.47 -2.99 -21.43
CA GLY A 167 9.37 -2.72 -22.56
C GLY A 167 10.86 -2.65 -22.25
N ARG A 168 11.29 -2.82 -21.01
CA ARG A 168 12.71 -3.08 -20.74
C ARG A 168 12.90 -4.58 -20.46
N SER A 169 13.14 -5.34 -21.54
CA SER A 169 13.89 -6.58 -21.43
C SER A 169 15.23 -6.24 -20.79
N ILE A 170 15.43 -6.71 -19.58
CA ILE A 170 16.76 -6.68 -18.96
C ILE A 170 17.58 -7.75 -19.70
N SER A 171 18.51 -7.30 -20.53
CA SER A 171 19.52 -8.14 -21.16
C SER A 171 20.48 -8.66 -20.10
#